data_c3d5eaa287915e2a268df108f066a6cf
#
_entry.id   c3d5eaa287915e2a268df108f066a6cf
#
_cell.length_a   1.000
_cell.length_b   1.000
_cell.length_c   1.000
_cell.angle_alpha   90.00
_cell.angle_beta   90.00
_cell.angle_gamma   90.00
#
_symmetry.space_group_name_H-M   'P 1'
#
loop_
_entity.id
_entity.type
_entity.pdbx_description
1 polymer ?
#
loop_
_entity_poly.entity_id
_entity_poly.type
_entity_poly.pdbx_seq_one_letter_code
_entity_poly.pdbx_strand_id
1 'polypeptide(L)'
;MDTLIDKMKIPPSLLGKLNETNINKSTNSELRNSLEKDGYLFLRNIINPNEIEAARNDVFKRLNEVNELKEPYKDGISSGKSNRDKMCDNRGDFWESVSSIKSLRQVTNGKILENVFSKIFGSPSIGFDFIFLRAVAGGKFTHMHCDAGFFTRVTKQIFTCWVAFTEVTFDKGPLFVIEGSHKFKDVQDKYVDFDVDIHKDKKATIDTHPIQYAEERNSKILTAEFKPGDALIFGMYTVHGTFENHAKDNKIRLTCDIRFQPKSEPKDPRYFGLKPLGTTGAGYGELNSARPLNEDWHSR
;
A
#
# COMPACT_ATOMS: atom_id res chain seq x y z
N MET A 1 -20.15 6.90 -6.46
CA MET A 1 -19.09 6.02 -5.91
C MET A 1 -19.77 4.97 -5.06
N ASP A 2 -19.61 3.71 -5.38
CA ASP A 2 -20.15 2.62 -4.58
C ASP A 2 -18.99 2.00 -3.78
N THR A 3 -18.77 2.52 -2.56
CA THR A 3 -17.65 2.18 -1.71
C THR A 3 -18.14 1.62 -0.40
N LEU A 4 -17.56 0.48 0.01
CA LEU A 4 -17.89 -0.22 1.25
C LEU A 4 -16.65 -0.31 2.14
N ILE A 5 -16.86 -0.21 3.45
CA ILE A 5 -15.90 -0.61 4.47
C ILE A 5 -16.68 -1.41 5.51
N ASP A 6 -16.21 -2.61 5.81
CA ASP A 6 -16.87 -3.53 6.74
C ASP A 6 -18.37 -3.66 6.47
N LYS A 7 -18.72 -3.87 5.17
CA LYS A 7 -20.09 -3.98 4.63
C LYS A 7 -20.94 -2.71 4.78
N MET A 8 -20.39 -1.63 5.35
CA MET A 8 -21.10 -0.35 5.46
C MET A 8 -20.79 0.56 4.28
N LYS A 9 -21.84 1.10 3.66
CA LYS A 9 -21.72 2.06 2.56
C LYS A 9 -21.29 3.43 3.07
N ILE A 10 -20.27 4.01 2.44
CA ILE A 10 -19.81 5.35 2.81
C ILE A 10 -20.80 6.41 2.29
N PRO A 11 -21.29 7.31 3.15
CA PRO A 11 -22.16 8.40 2.72
C PRO A 11 -21.48 9.28 1.67
N PRO A 12 -22.15 9.64 0.57
CA PRO A 12 -21.59 10.52 -0.46
C PRO A 12 -21.11 11.87 0.08
N SER A 13 -21.73 12.36 1.15
CA SER A 13 -21.34 13.61 1.82
C SER A 13 -19.96 13.55 2.47
N LEU A 14 -19.46 12.37 2.83
CA LEU A 14 -18.14 12.16 3.41
C LEU A 14 -17.07 11.85 2.35
N LEU A 15 -17.47 11.47 1.13
CA LEU A 15 -16.51 11.19 0.06
C LEU A 15 -15.98 12.46 -0.55
N GLY A 16 -14.68 12.49 -0.80
CA GLY A 16 -13.97 13.50 -1.55
C GLY A 16 -13.08 12.88 -2.62
N LYS A 17 -12.57 13.70 -3.53
CA LYS A 17 -11.66 13.28 -4.59
C LYS A 17 -10.22 13.64 -4.26
N LEU A 18 -9.29 12.75 -4.58
CA LEU A 18 -7.87 13.06 -4.58
C LEU A 18 -7.55 14.07 -5.69
N ASN A 19 -6.75 15.09 -5.36
CA ASN A 19 -6.24 16.06 -6.32
C ASN A 19 -5.02 15.47 -7.03
N GLU A 20 -5.02 15.52 -8.36
CA GLU A 20 -3.92 15.02 -9.17
C GLU A 20 -2.72 15.97 -9.11
N THR A 21 -1.52 15.40 -9.02
CA THR A 21 -0.26 16.14 -9.04
C THR A 21 0.51 15.79 -10.30
N ASN A 22 0.94 16.80 -11.05
CA ASN A 22 1.75 16.61 -12.24
C ASN A 22 3.24 16.72 -11.89
N ILE A 23 3.89 15.59 -11.64
CA ILE A 23 5.30 15.53 -11.24
C ILE A 23 6.26 16.15 -12.27
N ASN A 24 5.91 16.10 -13.55
CA ASN A 24 6.76 16.62 -14.62
C ASN A 24 6.71 18.16 -14.73
N LYS A 25 5.62 18.76 -14.29
CA LYS A 25 5.41 20.22 -14.30
C LYS A 25 5.73 20.89 -12.96
N SER A 26 5.85 20.12 -11.89
CA SER A 26 6.08 20.66 -10.56
C SER A 26 7.58 20.72 -10.23
N THR A 27 7.98 21.78 -9.57
CA THR A 27 9.29 21.93 -8.94
C THR A 27 9.39 21.09 -7.66
N ASN A 28 10.60 20.89 -7.14
CA ASN A 28 10.81 20.18 -5.87
C ASN A 28 10.10 20.89 -4.70
N SER A 29 10.06 22.23 -4.72
CA SER A 29 9.39 23.03 -3.70
C SER A 29 7.88 22.84 -3.76
N GLU A 30 7.28 22.87 -4.95
CA GLU A 30 5.85 22.67 -5.13
C GLU A 30 5.40 21.28 -4.69
N LEU A 31 6.18 20.24 -4.97
CA LEU A 31 5.88 18.88 -4.50
C LEU A 31 5.89 18.79 -2.98
N ARG A 32 6.90 19.40 -2.31
CA ARG A 32 6.96 19.44 -0.85
C ARG A 32 5.82 20.24 -0.25
N ASN A 33 5.50 21.40 -0.82
CA ASN A 33 4.38 22.22 -0.38
C ASN A 33 3.03 21.48 -0.53
N SER A 34 2.85 20.68 -1.60
CA SER A 34 1.65 19.86 -1.75
C SER A 34 1.57 18.77 -0.70
N LEU A 35 2.69 18.08 -0.39
CA LEU A 35 2.75 17.10 0.70
C LEU A 35 2.48 17.73 2.07
N GLU A 36 3.00 18.92 2.33
CA GLU A 36 2.75 19.65 3.58
C GLU A 36 1.30 20.13 3.68
N LYS A 37 0.73 20.58 2.56
CA LYS A 37 -0.64 21.08 2.50
C LYS A 37 -1.67 19.97 2.58
N ASP A 38 -1.56 18.99 1.68
CA ASP A 38 -2.59 17.97 1.41
C ASP A 38 -2.28 16.61 2.08
N GLY A 39 -1.02 16.36 2.46
CA GLY A 39 -0.55 15.11 3.07
C GLY A 39 -0.28 14.00 2.07
N TYR A 40 -0.46 14.23 0.78
CA TYR A 40 -0.25 13.26 -0.29
C TYR A 40 0.08 13.90 -1.64
N LEU A 41 0.58 13.08 -2.58
CA LEU A 41 0.66 13.37 -4.01
C LEU A 41 -0.01 12.24 -4.78
N PHE A 42 -0.98 12.57 -5.62
CA PHE A 42 -1.63 11.60 -6.50
C PHE A 42 -1.09 11.74 -7.92
N LEU A 43 -0.35 10.73 -8.36
CA LEU A 43 0.39 10.72 -9.61
C LEU A 43 -0.25 9.75 -10.61
N ARG A 44 -0.67 10.27 -11.76
CA ARG A 44 -1.23 9.45 -12.83
C ARG A 44 -0.13 8.96 -13.76
N ASN A 45 -0.25 7.68 -14.17
CA ASN A 45 0.57 7.07 -15.21
C ASN A 45 2.08 7.35 -15.03
N ILE A 46 2.56 7.21 -13.77
CA ILE A 46 3.95 7.51 -13.43
C ILE A 46 4.91 6.41 -13.86
N ILE A 47 4.42 5.19 -13.99
CA ILE A 47 5.20 4.02 -14.38
C ILE A 47 4.76 3.56 -15.77
N ASN A 48 5.74 3.15 -16.57
CA ASN A 48 5.50 2.66 -17.93
C ASN A 48 4.49 1.50 -17.93
N PRO A 49 3.40 1.57 -18.72
CA PRO A 49 2.39 0.52 -18.79
C PRO A 49 2.95 -0.88 -19.11
N ASN A 50 3.97 -0.99 -19.95
CA ASN A 50 4.60 -2.28 -20.29
C ASN A 50 5.35 -2.88 -19.10
N GLU A 51 5.99 -2.05 -18.25
CA GLU A 51 6.66 -2.53 -17.04
C GLU A 51 5.63 -3.01 -16.00
N ILE A 52 4.52 -2.29 -15.85
CA ILE A 52 3.40 -2.69 -14.98
C ILE A 52 2.79 -4.00 -15.47
N GLU A 53 2.56 -4.14 -16.77
CA GLU A 53 1.98 -5.35 -17.35
C GLU A 53 2.90 -6.56 -17.16
N ALA A 54 4.19 -6.41 -17.43
CA ALA A 54 5.17 -7.47 -17.22
C ALA A 54 5.20 -7.92 -15.75
N ALA A 55 5.32 -6.99 -14.83
CA ALA A 55 5.33 -7.28 -13.39
C ALA A 55 4.04 -7.96 -12.93
N ARG A 56 2.87 -7.45 -13.33
CA ARG A 56 1.58 -8.05 -13.02
C ARG A 56 1.46 -9.49 -13.55
N ASN A 57 1.83 -9.70 -14.80
CA ASN A 57 1.73 -11.01 -15.44
C ASN A 57 2.64 -12.05 -14.75
N ASP A 58 3.85 -11.66 -14.34
CA ASP A 58 4.76 -12.55 -13.63
C ASP A 58 4.24 -12.88 -12.21
N VAL A 59 3.66 -11.90 -11.51
CA VAL A 59 3.00 -12.16 -10.21
C VAL A 59 1.80 -13.09 -10.40
N PHE A 60 0.95 -12.83 -11.39
CA PHE A 60 -0.23 -13.66 -11.66
C PHE A 60 0.16 -15.09 -12.07
N LYS A 61 1.22 -15.24 -12.87
CA LYS A 61 1.76 -16.55 -13.20
C LYS A 61 2.15 -17.32 -11.93
N ARG A 62 2.84 -16.66 -10.99
CA ARG A 62 3.24 -17.28 -9.73
C ARG A 62 2.05 -17.70 -8.85
N LEU A 63 0.99 -16.86 -8.81
CA LEU A 63 -0.26 -17.20 -8.11
C LEU A 63 -1.01 -18.35 -8.80
N ASN A 64 -0.94 -18.43 -10.14
CA ASN A 64 -1.55 -19.52 -10.90
C ASN A 64 -0.86 -20.87 -10.64
N GLU A 65 0.46 -20.89 -10.46
CA GLU A 65 1.23 -22.10 -10.12
C GLU A 65 0.72 -22.77 -8.84
N VAL A 66 0.17 -22.01 -7.90
CA VAL A 66 -0.48 -22.51 -6.67
C VAL A 66 -2.00 -22.58 -6.78
N ASN A 67 -2.54 -22.52 -8.01
CA ASN A 67 -3.96 -22.68 -8.33
C ASN A 67 -4.88 -21.61 -7.73
N GLU A 68 -4.35 -20.41 -7.45
CA GLU A 68 -5.13 -19.30 -6.87
C GLU A 68 -5.87 -18.46 -7.93
N LEU A 69 -5.46 -18.54 -9.19
CA LEU A 69 -6.13 -17.88 -10.30
C LEU A 69 -6.77 -18.87 -11.25
N LYS A 70 -7.81 -18.44 -11.97
CA LYS A 70 -8.43 -19.16 -13.08
C LYS A 70 -7.66 -18.89 -14.37
N GLU A 71 -7.63 -19.87 -15.27
CA GLU A 71 -7.15 -19.63 -16.64
C GLU A 71 -8.19 -18.84 -17.47
N PRO A 72 -7.75 -17.91 -18.32
CA PRO A 72 -6.35 -17.47 -18.47
C PRO A 72 -5.91 -16.59 -17.29
N TYR A 73 -4.84 -16.98 -16.60
CA TYR A 73 -4.38 -16.32 -15.36
C TYR A 73 -4.15 -14.80 -15.48
N LYS A 74 -3.89 -14.31 -16.69
CA LYS A 74 -3.69 -12.89 -16.97
C LYS A 74 -4.92 -12.03 -16.67
N ASP A 75 -6.10 -12.64 -16.61
CA ASP A 75 -7.35 -11.94 -16.26
C ASP A 75 -7.42 -11.62 -14.77
N GLY A 76 -6.58 -12.26 -13.95
CA GLY A 76 -6.50 -12.02 -12.51
C GLY A 76 -7.75 -12.45 -11.74
N ILE A 77 -8.51 -13.42 -12.25
CA ILE A 77 -9.74 -13.91 -11.60
C ILE A 77 -9.38 -14.93 -10.53
N SER A 78 -9.77 -14.68 -9.29
CA SER A 78 -9.59 -15.61 -8.19
C SER A 78 -10.30 -16.95 -8.46
N SER A 79 -9.61 -18.06 -8.26
CA SER A 79 -10.18 -19.39 -8.39
C SER A 79 -11.03 -19.80 -7.18
N GLY A 80 -10.87 -19.10 -6.03
CA GLY A 80 -11.41 -19.51 -4.74
C GLY A 80 -10.74 -20.76 -4.14
N LYS A 81 -9.61 -21.21 -4.72
CA LYS A 81 -8.83 -22.37 -4.28
C LYS A 81 -7.39 -21.95 -4.02
N SER A 82 -6.63 -22.78 -3.32
CA SER A 82 -5.19 -22.64 -3.20
C SER A 82 -4.54 -24.00 -2.95
N ASN A 83 -3.38 -24.19 -3.56
CA ASN A 83 -2.46 -25.29 -3.26
C ASN A 83 -1.18 -24.77 -2.60
N ARG A 84 -1.16 -23.54 -2.13
CA ARG A 84 0.05 -22.89 -1.59
C ARG A 84 0.66 -23.72 -0.47
N ASP A 85 -0.13 -24.12 0.52
CA ASP A 85 0.33 -24.92 1.67
C ASP A 85 0.77 -26.37 1.29
N LYS A 86 0.40 -26.84 0.08
CA LYS A 86 0.85 -28.15 -0.42
C LYS A 86 2.16 -28.06 -1.20
N MET A 87 2.49 -26.87 -1.70
CA MET A 87 3.64 -26.63 -2.58
C MET A 87 4.78 -25.89 -1.87
N CYS A 88 4.51 -25.28 -0.72
CA CYS A 88 5.47 -24.50 0.04
C CYS A 88 5.32 -24.78 1.53
N ASP A 89 6.41 -25.18 2.18
CA ASP A 89 6.43 -25.48 3.62
C ASP A 89 6.22 -24.22 4.47
N ASN A 90 6.59 -23.06 3.93
CA ASN A 90 6.49 -21.77 4.60
C ASN A 90 5.82 -20.73 3.69
N ARG A 91 4.71 -20.16 4.16
CA ARG A 91 3.95 -19.10 3.47
C ARG A 91 4.79 -17.84 3.22
N GLY A 92 5.69 -17.51 4.14
CA GLY A 92 6.61 -16.40 4.03
C GLY A 92 7.56 -16.57 2.86
N ASP A 93 8.15 -17.76 2.69
CA ASP A 93 9.07 -18.06 1.60
C ASP A 93 8.37 -18.01 0.23
N PHE A 94 7.13 -18.49 0.17
CA PHE A 94 6.33 -18.35 -1.06
C PHE A 94 6.16 -16.85 -1.39
N TRP A 95 5.72 -16.04 -0.43
CA TRP A 95 5.44 -14.63 -0.67
C TRP A 95 6.72 -13.82 -0.92
N GLU A 96 7.83 -14.20 -0.29
CA GLU A 96 9.16 -13.68 -0.61
C GLU A 96 9.51 -13.95 -2.08
N SER A 97 9.28 -15.18 -2.56
CA SER A 97 9.54 -15.53 -3.95
C SER A 97 8.71 -14.72 -4.94
N VAL A 98 7.45 -14.40 -4.61
CA VAL A 98 6.59 -13.51 -5.40
C VAL A 98 7.11 -12.06 -5.32
N SER A 99 7.43 -11.59 -4.12
CA SER A 99 7.92 -10.22 -3.88
C SER A 99 9.31 -9.96 -4.48
N SER A 100 10.07 -11.00 -4.78
CA SER A 100 11.42 -10.93 -5.36
C SER A 100 11.46 -11.02 -6.88
N ILE A 101 10.31 -11.14 -7.54
CA ILE A 101 10.21 -11.21 -9.01
C ILE A 101 10.90 -9.98 -9.64
N LYS A 102 11.80 -10.23 -10.59
CA LYS A 102 12.66 -9.18 -11.17
C LYS A 102 11.85 -8.05 -11.84
N SER A 103 10.83 -8.39 -12.61
CA SER A 103 9.94 -7.40 -13.24
C SER A 103 9.19 -6.54 -12.23
N LEU A 104 8.73 -7.14 -11.11
CA LEU A 104 8.13 -6.42 -9.99
C LEU A 104 9.14 -5.47 -9.33
N ARG A 105 10.36 -5.94 -9.06
CA ARG A 105 11.42 -5.11 -8.46
C ARG A 105 11.86 -3.98 -9.36
N GLN A 106 11.82 -4.15 -10.67
CA GLN A 106 12.08 -3.06 -11.61
C GLN A 106 11.07 -1.92 -11.47
N VAL A 107 9.81 -2.23 -11.16
CA VAL A 107 8.79 -1.23 -10.85
C VAL A 107 9.00 -0.64 -9.46
N THR A 108 9.10 -1.48 -8.43
CA THR A 108 9.05 -1.04 -7.02
C THR A 108 10.33 -0.35 -6.55
N ASN A 109 11.48 -0.81 -7.03
CA ASN A 109 12.81 -0.31 -6.64
C ASN A 109 13.61 0.24 -7.85
N GLY A 110 12.91 0.49 -8.97
CA GLY A 110 13.52 0.97 -10.22
C GLY A 110 13.76 2.47 -10.23
N LYS A 111 14.49 2.91 -11.27
CA LYS A 111 14.93 4.30 -11.44
C LYS A 111 13.81 5.33 -11.49
N ILE A 112 12.61 4.94 -11.96
CA ILE A 112 11.46 5.86 -12.08
C ILE A 112 11.08 6.35 -10.68
N LEU A 113 10.78 5.44 -9.76
CA LEU A 113 10.40 5.81 -8.39
C LEU A 113 11.58 6.43 -7.63
N GLU A 114 12.80 5.91 -7.78
CA GLU A 114 13.99 6.51 -7.20
C GLU A 114 14.15 7.99 -7.60
N ASN A 115 13.94 8.33 -8.87
CA ASN A 115 13.99 9.71 -9.36
C ASN A 115 12.86 10.57 -8.81
N VAL A 116 11.63 10.04 -8.75
CA VAL A 116 10.48 10.73 -8.15
C VAL A 116 10.77 11.12 -6.71
N PHE A 117 11.25 10.17 -5.91
CA PHE A 117 11.55 10.44 -4.51
C PHE A 117 12.78 11.32 -4.33
N SER A 118 13.81 11.18 -5.18
CA SER A 118 14.94 12.10 -5.17
C SER A 118 14.53 13.53 -5.44
N LYS A 119 13.53 13.74 -6.32
CA LYS A 119 12.94 15.05 -6.58
C LYS A 119 12.18 15.57 -5.35
N ILE A 120 11.38 14.73 -4.68
CA ILE A 120 10.63 15.09 -3.48
C ILE A 120 11.58 15.46 -2.33
N PHE A 121 12.60 14.63 -2.06
CA PHE A 121 13.58 14.89 -0.99
C PHE A 121 14.56 16.02 -1.32
N GLY A 122 14.77 16.30 -2.60
CA GLY A 122 15.85 17.21 -3.06
C GLY A 122 17.24 16.62 -2.90
N SER A 123 17.37 15.31 -2.73
CA SER A 123 18.59 14.53 -2.53
C SER A 123 18.38 13.10 -3.02
N PRO A 124 19.46 12.32 -3.28
CA PRO A 124 19.32 10.93 -3.70
C PRO A 124 18.48 10.12 -2.72
N SER A 125 17.56 9.34 -3.25
CA SER A 125 16.64 8.48 -2.48
C SER A 125 17.00 7.00 -2.60
N ILE A 126 16.43 6.20 -1.71
CA ILE A 126 16.50 4.73 -1.74
C ILE A 126 15.17 4.16 -1.29
N GLY A 127 14.67 3.15 -2.01
CA GLY A 127 13.53 2.35 -1.60
C GLY A 127 13.94 1.26 -0.60
N PHE A 128 13.00 0.86 0.25
CA PHE A 128 13.18 -0.28 1.14
C PHE A 128 13.31 -1.57 0.32
N ASP A 129 14.12 -2.52 0.79
CA ASP A 129 14.21 -3.86 0.20
C ASP A 129 12.96 -4.68 0.52
N PHE A 130 12.31 -4.44 1.67
CA PHE A 130 11.04 -5.04 2.03
C PHE A 130 9.88 -4.27 1.39
N ILE A 131 9.12 -4.92 0.51
CA ILE A 131 7.93 -4.34 -0.13
C ILE A 131 6.65 -4.98 0.39
N PHE A 132 5.56 -4.25 0.38
CA PHE A 132 4.26 -4.73 0.87
C PHE A 132 3.33 -4.99 -0.33
N LEU A 133 3.63 -6.06 -1.08
CA LEU A 133 2.79 -6.51 -2.19
C LEU A 133 1.48 -7.05 -1.65
N ARG A 134 0.36 -6.62 -2.22
CA ARG A 134 -0.98 -6.99 -1.78
C ARG A 134 -1.80 -7.53 -2.94
N ALA A 135 -2.09 -8.83 -2.91
CA ALA A 135 -3.11 -9.47 -3.75
C ALA A 135 -4.40 -9.61 -2.95
N VAL A 136 -5.43 -8.85 -3.33
CA VAL A 136 -6.66 -8.68 -2.53
C VAL A 136 -7.85 -9.25 -3.28
N ALA A 137 -8.38 -10.37 -2.82
CA ALA A 137 -9.60 -10.99 -3.32
C ALA A 137 -10.86 -10.30 -2.75
N GLY A 138 -12.03 -10.70 -3.21
CA GLY A 138 -13.31 -10.17 -2.73
C GLY A 138 -13.51 -10.30 -1.22
N GLY A 139 -14.20 -9.34 -0.61
CA GLY A 139 -14.50 -9.27 0.82
C GLY A 139 -13.36 -8.74 1.69
N LYS A 140 -12.21 -8.35 1.12
CA LYS A 140 -11.01 -7.96 1.88
C LYS A 140 -10.71 -6.48 1.74
N PHE A 141 -10.19 -5.89 2.82
CA PHE A 141 -9.73 -4.50 2.86
C PHE A 141 -8.59 -4.31 3.87
N THR A 142 -7.92 -3.17 3.82
CA THR A 142 -6.91 -2.79 4.83
C THR A 142 -7.53 -1.83 5.83
N HIS A 143 -7.48 -2.16 7.11
CA HIS A 143 -7.97 -1.32 8.19
C HIS A 143 -7.28 0.04 8.22
N MET A 144 -8.00 1.03 8.73
CA MET A 144 -7.48 2.39 8.87
C MET A 144 -6.32 2.44 9.86
N HIS A 145 -5.22 3.07 9.44
CA HIS A 145 -3.99 3.22 10.22
C HIS A 145 -3.15 4.39 9.70
N CYS A 146 -2.04 4.68 10.38
CA CYS A 146 -0.95 5.46 9.81
C CYS A 146 0.35 4.65 9.89
N ASP A 147 1.30 4.97 9.03
CA ASP A 147 2.53 4.20 8.85
C ASP A 147 3.62 4.49 9.91
N ALA A 148 3.47 5.57 10.69
CA ALA A 148 4.50 6.03 11.61
C ALA A 148 4.94 4.96 12.61
N GLY A 149 3.99 4.23 13.21
CA GLY A 149 4.31 3.18 14.20
C GLY A 149 5.12 1.99 13.67
N PHE A 150 5.21 1.84 12.34
CA PHE A 150 5.94 0.74 11.72
C PHE A 150 7.34 1.14 11.27
N PHE A 151 7.52 2.37 10.76
CA PHE A 151 8.68 2.71 9.94
C PHE A 151 9.56 3.83 10.49
N THR A 152 9.13 4.58 11.50
CA THR A 152 9.85 5.80 11.95
C THR A 152 10.89 5.58 13.05
N ARG A 153 11.29 4.31 13.31
CA ARG A 153 12.26 3.96 14.38
C ARG A 153 13.61 4.67 14.22
N VAL A 154 14.15 4.69 13.00
CA VAL A 154 15.51 5.20 12.75
C VAL A 154 15.56 6.52 12.01
N THR A 155 14.51 6.84 11.24
CA THR A 155 14.33 8.13 10.58
C THR A 155 12.85 8.45 10.44
N LYS A 156 12.52 9.75 10.46
CA LYS A 156 11.16 10.24 10.19
C LYS A 156 11.00 10.72 8.74
N GLN A 157 12.08 10.74 7.95
CA GLN A 157 12.09 11.17 6.56
C GLN A 157 11.72 10.02 5.61
N ILE A 158 10.50 9.50 5.75
CA ILE A 158 10.01 8.38 4.97
C ILE A 158 8.66 8.76 4.36
N PHE A 159 8.47 8.36 3.10
CA PHE A 159 7.17 8.39 2.44
C PHE A 159 6.80 7.01 1.93
N THR A 160 5.51 6.70 1.97
CA THR A 160 4.93 5.52 1.32
C THR A 160 4.52 5.88 -0.09
N CYS A 161 4.83 4.99 -1.04
CA CYS A 161 4.31 4.99 -2.40
C CYS A 161 3.42 3.76 -2.59
N TRP A 162 2.12 3.97 -2.69
CA TRP A 162 1.18 2.93 -3.08
C TRP A 162 1.03 2.94 -4.59
N VAL A 163 1.29 1.81 -5.25
CA VAL A 163 1.25 1.66 -6.72
C VAL A 163 0.17 0.66 -7.09
N ALA A 164 -0.65 1.00 -8.09
CA ALA A 164 -1.65 0.11 -8.67
C ALA A 164 -1.03 -0.70 -9.84
N PHE A 165 -1.12 -2.04 -9.76
CA PHE A 165 -0.73 -2.96 -10.84
C PHE A 165 -1.93 -3.45 -11.65
N THR A 166 -3.13 -3.38 -11.07
CA THR A 166 -4.42 -3.63 -11.74
C THR A 166 -5.25 -2.36 -11.75
N GLU A 167 -6.27 -2.32 -12.58
CA GLU A 167 -7.29 -1.30 -12.47
C GLU A 167 -8.03 -1.45 -11.13
N VAL A 168 -8.17 -0.35 -10.39
CA VAL A 168 -8.82 -0.30 -9.08
C VAL A 168 -9.99 0.68 -9.15
N THR A 169 -11.14 0.15 -9.53
CA THR A 169 -12.44 0.83 -9.52
C THR A 169 -12.99 0.92 -8.10
N PHE A 170 -14.02 1.73 -7.87
CA PHE A 170 -14.58 1.92 -6.52
C PHE A 170 -15.04 0.61 -5.88
N ASP A 171 -15.58 -0.33 -6.65
CA ASP A 171 -16.00 -1.65 -6.18
C ASP A 171 -14.83 -2.60 -5.89
N LYS A 172 -13.63 -2.34 -6.42
CA LYS A 172 -12.40 -3.10 -6.12
C LYS A 172 -11.63 -2.59 -4.89
N GLY A 173 -12.21 -1.63 -4.19
CA GLY A 173 -11.70 -1.14 -2.93
C GLY A 173 -10.42 -0.32 -3.04
N PRO A 174 -10.45 0.86 -3.67
CA PRO A 174 -9.28 1.73 -3.78
C PRO A 174 -8.78 2.21 -2.42
N LEU A 175 -7.54 2.68 -2.39
CA LEU A 175 -6.98 3.34 -1.22
C LEU A 175 -7.70 4.66 -0.98
N PHE A 176 -7.92 4.97 0.30
CA PHE A 176 -8.39 6.27 0.75
C PHE A 176 -7.44 6.90 1.76
N VAL A 177 -7.47 8.22 1.86
CA VAL A 177 -6.84 8.97 2.93
C VAL A 177 -7.89 9.84 3.65
N ILE A 178 -7.72 10.04 4.94
CA ILE A 178 -8.52 11.00 5.71
C ILE A 178 -7.92 12.40 5.48
N GLU A 179 -8.73 13.32 4.96
CA GLU A 179 -8.33 14.68 4.62
C GLU A 179 -7.71 15.40 5.82
N GLY A 180 -6.51 15.96 5.62
CA GLY A 180 -5.79 16.73 6.65
C GLY A 180 -5.21 15.91 7.79
N SER A 181 -5.38 14.58 7.80
CA SER A 181 -5.01 13.72 8.94
C SER A 181 -3.53 13.74 9.30
N HIS A 182 -2.64 14.03 8.37
CA HIS A 182 -1.21 14.20 8.61
C HIS A 182 -0.88 15.35 9.58
N LYS A 183 -1.84 16.28 9.80
CA LYS A 183 -1.75 17.41 10.74
C LYS A 183 -2.51 17.19 12.04
N PHE A 184 -3.23 16.08 12.20
CA PHE A 184 -3.97 15.81 13.44
C PHE A 184 -2.99 15.59 14.59
N LYS A 185 -3.10 16.49 15.58
CA LYS A 185 -2.17 16.49 16.71
C LYS A 185 -2.28 15.23 17.56
N ASP A 186 -3.48 14.71 17.76
CA ASP A 186 -3.72 13.44 18.49
C ASP A 186 -3.08 12.24 17.79
N VAL A 187 -3.07 12.23 16.44
CA VAL A 187 -2.37 11.21 15.66
C VAL A 187 -0.86 11.34 15.82
N GLN A 188 -0.33 12.57 15.68
CA GLN A 188 1.10 12.81 15.84
C GLN A 188 1.57 12.44 17.25
N ASP A 189 0.88 12.90 18.29
CA ASP A 189 1.21 12.63 19.68
C ASP A 189 1.14 11.13 20.02
N LYS A 190 0.16 10.40 19.46
CA LYS A 190 0.03 8.95 19.64
C LYS A 190 1.19 8.17 19.03
N TYR A 191 1.66 8.57 17.85
CA TYR A 191 2.57 7.75 17.04
C TYR A 191 4.02 8.29 17.01
N VAL A 192 4.34 9.44 17.62
CA VAL A 192 5.67 10.05 17.57
C VAL A 192 6.77 9.15 18.12
N ASP A 193 6.49 8.43 19.20
CA ASP A 193 7.42 7.50 19.87
C ASP A 193 6.86 6.08 19.91
N PHE A 194 5.84 5.80 19.10
CA PHE A 194 5.23 4.48 19.04
C PHE A 194 5.94 3.60 18.01
N ASP A 195 6.33 2.40 18.40
CA ASP A 195 6.85 1.36 17.52
C ASP A 195 6.14 0.04 17.87
N VAL A 196 5.50 -0.57 16.86
CA VAL A 196 4.67 -1.77 17.03
C VAL A 196 5.44 -3.01 17.52
N ASP A 197 6.75 -3.05 17.29
CA ASP A 197 7.59 -4.15 17.73
C ASP A 197 8.02 -4.00 19.20
N ILE A 198 8.12 -2.76 19.67
CA ILE A 198 8.45 -2.44 21.09
C ILE A 198 7.19 -2.40 21.93
N HIS A 199 6.14 -1.74 21.46
CA HIS A 199 4.90 -1.50 22.22
C HIS A 199 3.82 -2.50 21.82
N LYS A 200 4.06 -3.79 22.12
CA LYS A 200 3.15 -4.90 21.75
C LYS A 200 1.80 -4.88 22.46
N ASP A 201 1.66 -4.08 23.49
CA ASP A 201 0.43 -3.83 24.25
C ASP A 201 -0.51 -2.82 23.54
N LYS A 202 -0.03 -2.14 22.50
CA LYS A 202 -0.77 -1.10 21.77
C LYS A 202 -1.05 -1.54 20.34
N LYS A 203 -2.21 -1.11 19.81
CA LYS A 203 -2.57 -1.33 18.41
C LYS A 203 -2.07 -0.21 17.52
N ALA A 204 -1.54 -0.58 16.36
CA ALA A 204 -1.19 0.36 15.29
C ALA A 204 -2.41 0.82 14.50
N THR A 205 -3.46 0.00 14.44
CA THR A 205 -4.72 0.33 13.76
C THR A 205 -5.53 1.36 14.55
N ILE A 206 -6.37 2.07 13.81
CA ILE A 206 -7.38 2.98 14.37
C ILE A 206 -8.70 2.21 14.36
N ASP A 207 -9.18 1.82 15.55
CA ASP A 207 -10.35 0.95 15.70
C ASP A 207 -11.68 1.67 15.38
N THR A 208 -11.69 3.02 15.39
CA THR A 208 -12.87 3.81 15.01
C THR A 208 -13.19 3.58 13.54
N HIS A 209 -14.46 3.31 13.22
CA HIS A 209 -14.88 3.15 11.82
C HIS A 209 -14.61 4.43 11.02
N PRO A 210 -14.10 4.37 9.76
CA PRO A 210 -13.73 5.54 8.98
C PRO A 210 -14.83 6.59 8.81
N ILE A 211 -16.10 6.18 8.75
CA ILE A 211 -17.25 7.11 8.72
C ILE A 211 -17.25 7.97 9.98
N GLN A 212 -17.30 7.33 11.15
CA GLN A 212 -17.32 8.02 12.44
C GLN A 212 -16.05 8.87 12.61
N TYR A 213 -14.88 8.32 12.24
CA TYR A 213 -13.61 9.01 12.35
C TYR A 213 -13.57 10.31 11.52
N ALA A 214 -14.13 10.28 10.31
CA ALA A 214 -14.20 11.46 9.46
C ALA A 214 -15.24 12.48 9.96
N GLU A 215 -16.41 12.02 10.43
CA GLU A 215 -17.45 12.87 10.99
C GLU A 215 -16.97 13.63 12.24
N GLU A 216 -16.36 12.92 13.20
CA GLU A 216 -15.83 13.53 14.43
C GLU A 216 -14.78 14.61 14.18
N ARG A 217 -14.10 14.56 13.02
CA ARG A 217 -13.03 15.51 12.64
C ARG A 217 -13.45 16.51 11.58
N ASN A 218 -14.72 16.47 11.16
CA ASN A 218 -15.23 17.28 10.06
C ASN A 218 -14.33 17.17 8.80
N SER A 219 -13.87 15.97 8.50
CA SER A 219 -12.97 15.65 7.41
C SER A 219 -13.68 14.84 6.33
N LYS A 220 -13.08 14.77 5.14
CA LYS A 220 -13.52 13.88 4.06
C LYS A 220 -12.65 12.61 4.01
N ILE A 221 -13.23 11.57 3.40
CA ILE A 221 -12.54 10.35 2.98
C ILE A 221 -12.19 10.55 1.51
N LEU A 222 -10.94 10.91 1.22
CA LEU A 222 -10.48 11.23 -0.13
C LEU A 222 -10.03 9.96 -0.83
N THR A 223 -10.50 9.74 -2.05
CA THR A 223 -10.13 8.59 -2.88
C THR A 223 -10.25 8.89 -4.38
N ALA A 224 -9.85 7.96 -5.20
CA ALA A 224 -10.02 7.95 -6.65
C ALA A 224 -10.07 6.51 -7.17
N GLU A 225 -10.49 6.33 -8.42
CA GLU A 225 -10.17 5.12 -9.16
C GLU A 225 -8.74 5.22 -9.67
N PHE A 226 -8.02 4.10 -9.65
CA PHE A 226 -6.62 4.03 -10.08
C PHE A 226 -6.50 3.14 -11.31
N LYS A 227 -5.71 3.61 -12.27
CA LYS A 227 -5.28 2.80 -13.42
C LYS A 227 -3.93 2.15 -13.13
N PRO A 228 -3.60 1.04 -13.80
CA PRO A 228 -2.26 0.46 -13.69
C PRO A 228 -1.17 1.50 -13.97
N GLY A 229 -0.21 1.62 -13.06
CA GLY A 229 0.86 2.63 -13.13
C GLY A 229 0.57 3.96 -12.44
N ASP A 230 -0.64 4.16 -11.90
CA ASP A 230 -0.94 5.27 -10.99
C ASP A 230 -0.30 5.02 -9.62
N ALA A 231 0.08 6.09 -8.94
CA ALA A 231 0.66 6.02 -7.60
C ALA A 231 0.08 7.08 -6.66
N LEU A 232 -0.04 6.74 -5.39
CA LEU A 232 -0.32 7.68 -4.31
C LEU A 232 0.86 7.70 -3.34
N ILE A 233 1.47 8.87 -3.16
CA ILE A 233 2.58 9.08 -2.22
C ILE A 233 2.06 9.84 -1.02
N PHE A 234 2.37 9.39 0.20
CA PHE A 234 1.93 10.04 1.43
C PHE A 234 2.93 9.86 2.57
N GLY A 235 2.85 10.79 3.54
CA GLY A 235 3.72 10.78 4.70
C GLY A 235 3.28 9.81 5.79
N MET A 236 4.17 9.56 6.74
CA MET A 236 4.01 8.54 7.78
C MET A 236 2.81 8.76 8.71
N TYR A 237 2.37 10.00 8.90
CA TYR A 237 1.22 10.34 9.76
C TYR A 237 -0.11 10.48 8.99
N THR A 238 -0.11 10.29 7.68
CA THR A 238 -1.35 10.29 6.90
C THR A 238 -2.19 9.07 7.25
N VAL A 239 -3.37 9.29 7.81
CA VAL A 239 -4.31 8.22 8.13
C VAL A 239 -4.95 7.72 6.84
N HIS A 240 -4.83 6.43 6.60
CA HIS A 240 -5.28 5.80 5.36
C HIS A 240 -5.75 4.36 5.59
N GLY A 241 -6.40 3.82 4.60
CA GLY A 241 -6.86 2.44 4.54
C GLY A 241 -7.33 2.13 3.13
N THR A 242 -8.01 1.01 2.94
CA THR A 242 -8.66 0.71 1.66
C THR A 242 -10.12 0.42 1.85
N PHE A 243 -10.92 0.72 0.85
CA PHE A 243 -12.29 0.20 0.79
C PHE A 243 -12.27 -1.31 0.57
N GLU A 244 -13.39 -1.95 0.82
CA GLU A 244 -13.59 -3.37 0.60
C GLU A 244 -13.65 -3.69 -0.90
N ASN A 245 -12.95 -4.74 -1.33
CA ASN A 245 -13.13 -5.28 -2.67
C ASN A 245 -14.44 -6.08 -2.71
N HIS A 246 -15.47 -5.52 -3.30
CA HIS A 246 -16.79 -6.16 -3.47
C HIS A 246 -17.18 -6.35 -4.94
N ALA A 247 -16.18 -6.30 -5.83
CA ALA A 247 -16.39 -6.50 -7.26
C ALA A 247 -16.92 -7.91 -7.55
N LYS A 248 -17.93 -7.96 -8.42
CA LYS A 248 -18.62 -9.22 -8.78
C LYS A 248 -17.83 -10.07 -9.77
N ASP A 249 -16.81 -9.50 -10.42
CA ASP A 249 -15.99 -10.18 -11.42
C ASP A 249 -14.94 -11.13 -10.80
N ASN A 250 -14.82 -11.16 -9.47
CA ASN A 250 -13.83 -11.91 -8.71
C ASN A 250 -12.38 -11.62 -9.11
N LYS A 251 -12.12 -10.49 -9.79
CA LYS A 251 -10.76 -10.07 -10.09
C LYS A 251 -10.06 -9.60 -8.83
N ILE A 252 -8.82 -10.01 -8.69
CA ILE A 252 -7.98 -9.55 -7.59
C ILE A 252 -7.50 -8.11 -7.85
N ARG A 253 -7.43 -7.33 -6.80
CA ARG A 253 -6.69 -6.07 -6.77
C ARG A 253 -5.24 -6.39 -6.45
N LEU A 254 -4.32 -6.06 -7.37
CA LEU A 254 -2.89 -6.16 -7.12
C LEU A 254 -2.29 -4.78 -6.95
N THR A 255 -1.70 -4.52 -5.78
CA THR A 255 -1.10 -3.24 -5.42
C THR A 255 0.17 -3.45 -4.59
N CYS A 256 1.04 -2.47 -4.51
CA CYS A 256 2.24 -2.57 -3.68
C CYS A 256 2.49 -1.26 -2.93
N ASP A 257 2.76 -1.37 -1.63
CA ASP A 257 3.28 -0.25 -0.84
C ASP A 257 4.81 -0.37 -0.77
N ILE A 258 5.49 0.67 -1.20
CA ILE A 258 6.94 0.79 -1.15
C ILE A 258 7.30 2.01 -0.30
N ARG A 259 8.27 1.90 0.60
CA ARG A 259 8.76 3.03 1.38
C ARG A 259 10.06 3.54 0.79
N PHE A 260 10.21 4.86 0.77
CA PHE A 260 11.40 5.54 0.32
C PHE A 260 11.89 6.52 1.36
N GLN A 261 13.21 6.66 1.48
CA GLN A 261 13.89 7.62 2.33
C GLN A 261 15.06 8.27 1.59
N PRO A 262 15.60 9.41 2.07
CA PRO A 262 16.90 9.90 1.58
C PRO A 262 17.98 8.84 1.78
N LYS A 263 18.85 8.69 0.80
CA LYS A 263 19.94 7.69 0.84
C LYS A 263 20.93 7.95 1.98
N SER A 264 21.02 9.19 2.44
CA SER A 264 21.87 9.62 3.57
C SER A 264 21.31 9.24 4.94
N GLU A 265 20.01 8.94 5.04
CA GLU A 265 19.38 8.58 6.30
C GLU A 265 19.78 7.16 6.75
N PRO A 266 19.81 6.90 8.07
CA PRO A 266 20.07 5.56 8.60
C PRO A 266 19.03 4.56 8.08
N LYS A 267 19.49 3.34 7.79
CA LYS A 267 18.63 2.24 7.31
C LYS A 267 18.14 1.40 8.48
N ASP A 268 16.83 1.19 8.56
CA ASP A 268 16.26 0.24 9.51
C ASP A 268 16.57 -1.20 9.06
N PRO A 269 17.33 -2.00 9.83
CA PRO A 269 17.72 -3.35 9.42
C PRO A 269 16.52 -4.30 9.26
N ARG A 270 15.34 -3.96 9.78
CA ARG A 270 14.11 -4.73 9.58
C ARG A 270 13.66 -4.73 8.11
N TYR A 271 13.98 -3.68 7.36
CA TYR A 271 13.47 -3.44 6.01
C TYR A 271 14.53 -3.37 4.92
N PHE A 272 15.81 -3.36 5.29
CA PHE A 272 16.94 -3.34 4.37
C PHE A 272 17.80 -4.61 4.47
N GLY A 273 18.36 -5.04 3.34
CA GLY A 273 19.25 -6.19 3.22
C GLY A 273 18.66 -7.28 2.31
N LEU A 274 19.43 -8.36 2.15
CA LEU A 274 19.07 -9.46 1.25
C LEU A 274 17.81 -10.23 1.70
N LYS A 275 17.61 -10.38 3.00
CA LYS A 275 16.44 -11.04 3.60
C LYS A 275 15.93 -10.20 4.77
N PRO A 276 15.22 -9.11 4.48
CA PRO A 276 14.68 -8.26 5.52
C PRO A 276 13.61 -9.01 6.31
N LEU A 277 13.69 -8.92 7.64
CA LEU A 277 12.85 -9.72 8.54
C LEU A 277 11.50 -9.07 8.84
N GLY A 278 11.27 -7.84 8.39
CA GLY A 278 10.03 -7.12 8.65
C GLY A 278 9.89 -6.69 10.12
N THR A 279 8.68 -6.31 10.49
CA THR A 279 8.37 -5.76 11.82
C THR A 279 8.43 -6.83 12.91
N THR A 280 7.93 -8.03 12.62
CA THR A 280 7.77 -9.10 13.63
C THR A 280 8.91 -10.11 13.63
N GLY A 281 9.85 -9.99 12.70
CA GLY A 281 10.92 -10.96 12.48
C GLY A 281 10.51 -12.19 11.66
N ALA A 282 9.25 -12.25 11.22
CA ALA A 282 8.72 -13.35 10.41
C ALA A 282 8.87 -13.11 8.89
N GLY A 283 9.59 -12.06 8.51
CA GLY A 283 9.76 -11.69 7.12
C GLY A 283 8.43 -11.52 6.39
N TYR A 284 8.36 -11.95 5.16
CA TYR A 284 7.12 -11.86 4.37
C TYR A 284 5.95 -12.66 4.93
N GLY A 285 6.18 -13.60 5.85
CA GLY A 285 5.13 -14.35 6.55
C GLY A 285 4.25 -13.48 7.45
N GLU A 286 4.71 -12.29 7.86
CA GLU A 286 3.91 -11.35 8.64
C GLU A 286 2.81 -10.66 7.83
N LEU A 287 2.91 -10.64 6.51
CA LEU A 287 1.96 -9.94 5.64
C LEU A 287 0.67 -10.75 5.46
N ASN A 288 -0.47 -10.07 5.52
CA ASN A 288 -1.76 -10.70 5.22
C ASN A 288 -1.76 -11.39 3.85
N SER A 289 -1.08 -10.80 2.85
CA SER A 289 -0.97 -11.36 1.50
C SER A 289 -0.09 -12.62 1.41
N ALA A 290 0.67 -12.97 2.46
CA ALA A 290 1.33 -14.27 2.55
C ALA A 290 0.32 -15.42 2.70
N ARG A 291 -0.90 -15.13 3.14
CA ARG A 291 -1.99 -16.09 3.19
C ARG A 291 -2.55 -16.36 1.81
N PRO A 292 -3.03 -17.58 1.53
CA PRO A 292 -3.77 -17.91 0.33
C PRO A 292 -4.94 -16.95 0.06
N LEU A 293 -5.25 -16.70 -1.21
CA LEU A 293 -6.32 -15.76 -1.61
C LEU A 293 -7.71 -16.16 -1.10
N ASN A 294 -7.95 -17.44 -0.85
CA ASN A 294 -9.22 -17.98 -0.35
C ASN A 294 -9.35 -17.96 1.17
N GLU A 295 -8.29 -17.56 1.89
CA GLU A 295 -8.36 -17.39 3.35
C GLU A 295 -8.69 -15.95 3.74
N ASP A 296 -9.39 -15.79 4.84
CA ASP A 296 -9.67 -14.47 5.39
C ASP A 296 -8.42 -13.84 5.99
N TRP A 297 -8.34 -12.52 5.87
CA TRP A 297 -7.33 -11.76 6.57
C TRP A 297 -7.73 -11.58 8.04
N HIS A 298 -6.78 -11.82 8.94
CA HIS A 298 -7.01 -11.46 10.33
C HIS A 298 -6.76 -9.96 10.49
N SER A 299 -7.62 -9.29 11.27
CA SER A 299 -7.33 -7.95 11.81
C SER A 299 -6.11 -8.07 12.73
N ARG A 300 -5.12 -7.22 12.52
CA ARG A 300 -3.98 -7.08 13.44
C ARG A 300 -4.33 -6.16 14.59
#